data_e21c3857376214a6b87b5b3fa785b7ea
#
_entry.id   e21c3857376214a6b87b5b3fa785b7ea
#
_cell.length_a   1.000
_cell.length_b   1.000
_cell.length_c   1.000
_cell.angle_alpha   90.00
_cell.angle_beta   90.00
_cell.angle_gamma   90.00
#
_symmetry.space_group_name_H-M   'P 1'
#
loop_
_entity.id
_entity.type
_entity.pdbx_description
1 polymer ?
#
loop_
_entity_poly.entity_id
_entity_poly.type
_entity_poly.pdbx_seq_one_letter_code
_entity_poly.pdbx_strand_id
1 'polypeptide(L)'
;MSLISYDGRGAPVESLADYLIVPDENSINPFVDGASRTNEKRSYTVEIVNHSPEIIRKEGIKLELQTDVNGSSSQKQIRYRNSLNAAQYGQGQQSIIYRIYVPDKGKSESGGVPLPEVVLILNNGDELRGEKACDALHTNQPAQITIDAIGLPMTVYSELINQPGKPDTWPATVPPTWYLQYDREFLLGIYNGQQPKSLRRSTGGFYPNLDNNYVRTIINRKHGKVFVMKGKLPKTPKTYHGNEFMTKEELVYWSICSNQGFANTRVNDCLFDEQVPVNNNGEYIIVVSREEDRPRNAYAECGVGWLPMADDGDGAIDEDVTVIQIRNMLASSDFKHAIQKVNEIGKEKQVMGPYLPMSFYTTKGAFEIIFPCFN
;
A
#
# COMPACT_ATOMS: atom_id res chain seq x y z
N MET A 1 -11.49 3.21 -0.31
CA MET A 1 -11.62 1.78 0.04
C MET A 1 -11.51 0.91 -1.20
N SER A 2 -11.31 -0.41 -1.09
CA SER A 2 -11.34 -1.31 -2.24
C SER A 2 -11.76 -2.72 -1.84
N LEU A 3 -12.32 -3.46 -2.81
CA LEU A 3 -12.55 -4.90 -2.70
C LEU A 3 -11.56 -5.60 -3.62
N ILE A 4 -10.84 -6.60 -3.10
CA ILE A 4 -9.85 -7.33 -3.88
C ILE A 4 -10.08 -8.82 -3.68
N SER A 5 -10.21 -9.55 -4.79
CA SER A 5 -10.33 -10.99 -4.79
C SER A 5 -8.97 -11.66 -4.98
N TYR A 6 -8.81 -12.85 -4.40
CA TYR A 6 -7.57 -13.62 -4.42
C TYR A 6 -7.83 -15.07 -4.79
N ASP A 7 -6.84 -15.69 -5.46
CA ASP A 7 -6.81 -17.12 -5.70
C ASP A 7 -6.23 -17.90 -4.50
N GLY A 8 -6.24 -19.23 -4.56
CA GLY A 8 -5.75 -20.11 -3.49
C GLY A 8 -4.25 -20.00 -3.18
N ARG A 9 -3.49 -19.21 -3.94
CA ARG A 9 -2.08 -18.89 -3.68
C ARG A 9 -1.89 -17.50 -3.09
N GLY A 10 -3.00 -16.78 -2.82
CA GLY A 10 -2.96 -15.38 -2.39
C GLY A 10 -2.54 -14.41 -3.49
N ALA A 11 -2.62 -14.83 -4.77
CA ALA A 11 -2.44 -13.92 -5.89
C ALA A 11 -3.72 -13.13 -6.15
N PRO A 12 -3.63 -11.81 -6.39
CA PRO A 12 -4.82 -11.00 -6.64
C PRO A 12 -5.39 -11.31 -8.01
N VAL A 13 -6.69 -11.54 -8.05
CA VAL A 13 -7.44 -11.82 -9.29
C VAL A 13 -7.97 -10.51 -9.88
N GLU A 14 -8.68 -9.74 -9.07
CA GLU A 14 -9.26 -8.48 -9.48
C GLU A 14 -9.35 -7.50 -8.30
N SER A 15 -9.26 -6.20 -8.60
CA SER A 15 -9.51 -5.11 -7.66
C SER A 15 -10.67 -4.25 -8.15
N LEU A 16 -11.55 -3.87 -7.25
CA LEU A 16 -12.61 -2.89 -7.45
C LEU A 16 -12.39 -1.74 -6.46
N ALA A 17 -11.79 -0.65 -6.95
CA ALA A 17 -11.62 0.56 -6.18
C ALA A 17 -12.95 1.31 -6.02
N ASP A 18 -13.11 2.01 -4.91
CA ASP A 18 -14.34 2.72 -4.52
C ASP A 18 -14.88 3.67 -5.59
N TYR A 19 -14.04 4.45 -6.22
CA TYR A 19 -14.47 5.42 -7.24
C TYR A 19 -15.01 4.76 -8.52
N LEU A 20 -14.80 3.45 -8.69
CA LEU A 20 -15.30 2.67 -9.84
C LEU A 20 -16.68 2.04 -9.58
N ILE A 21 -17.15 2.05 -8.35
CA ILE A 21 -18.42 1.45 -7.97
C ILE A 21 -19.56 2.30 -8.50
N VAL A 22 -20.52 1.67 -9.18
CA VAL A 22 -21.79 2.31 -9.55
C VAL A 22 -22.68 2.33 -8.31
N PRO A 23 -23.15 3.50 -7.86
CA PRO A 23 -24.06 3.56 -6.72
C PRO A 23 -25.44 2.98 -7.06
N ASP A 24 -26.17 2.54 -6.04
CA ASP A 24 -27.54 2.11 -6.18
C ASP A 24 -28.46 3.28 -6.65
N GLU A 25 -29.65 2.96 -7.08
CA GLU A 25 -30.62 3.95 -7.52
C GLU A 25 -30.88 5.02 -6.44
N ASN A 26 -30.91 6.28 -6.85
CA ASN A 26 -31.02 7.48 -5.97
C ASN A 26 -29.86 7.67 -4.98
N SER A 27 -28.74 6.99 -5.18
CA SER A 27 -27.51 7.16 -4.41
C SER A 27 -26.40 7.78 -5.27
N ILE A 28 -25.38 8.32 -4.61
CA ILE A 28 -24.19 8.85 -5.25
C ILE A 28 -22.96 8.05 -4.82
N ASN A 29 -21.93 8.04 -5.65
CA ASN A 29 -20.61 7.56 -5.25
C ASN A 29 -19.80 8.73 -4.67
N PRO A 30 -19.52 8.77 -3.36
CA PRO A 30 -18.82 9.89 -2.71
C PRO A 30 -17.32 9.96 -3.03
N PHE A 31 -16.78 8.96 -3.74
CA PHE A 31 -15.35 8.87 -4.09
C PHE A 31 -15.05 9.37 -5.51
N VAL A 32 -16.08 9.83 -6.25
CA VAL A 32 -15.91 10.42 -7.57
C VAL A 32 -15.59 11.90 -7.45
N ASP A 33 -14.71 12.41 -8.31
CA ASP A 33 -14.31 13.82 -8.35
C ASP A 33 -15.53 14.77 -8.36
N GLY A 34 -15.53 15.76 -7.48
CA GLY A 34 -16.61 16.71 -7.29
C GLY A 34 -17.82 16.19 -6.49
N ALA A 35 -17.86 14.91 -6.11
CA ALA A 35 -18.98 14.38 -5.34
C ALA A 35 -18.93 14.83 -3.87
N SER A 36 -20.12 15.07 -3.30
CA SER A 36 -20.25 15.34 -1.86
C SER A 36 -19.95 14.08 -1.04
N ARG A 37 -18.98 14.17 -0.14
CA ARG A 37 -18.58 13.09 0.77
C ARG A 37 -19.52 12.95 1.97
N THR A 38 -20.30 13.98 2.24
CA THR A 38 -21.25 14.04 3.37
C THR A 38 -22.67 13.61 2.99
N ASN A 39 -22.92 13.28 1.72
CA ASN A 39 -24.24 12.84 1.27
C ASN A 39 -24.62 11.52 1.95
N GLU A 40 -25.81 11.46 2.54
CA GLU A 40 -26.33 10.27 3.23
C GLU A 40 -26.75 9.16 2.26
N LYS A 41 -27.19 9.53 1.03
CA LYS A 41 -27.59 8.57 -0.02
C LYS A 41 -26.36 8.09 -0.78
N ARG A 42 -25.71 7.07 -0.28
CA ARG A 42 -24.44 6.51 -0.81
C ARG A 42 -24.37 4.99 -0.78
N SER A 43 -25.52 4.36 -0.95
CA SER A 43 -25.62 2.89 -1.02
C SER A 43 -25.04 2.35 -2.30
N TYR A 44 -24.51 1.16 -2.24
CA TYR A 44 -24.01 0.41 -3.38
C TYR A 44 -24.20 -1.09 -3.18
N THR A 45 -24.33 -1.80 -4.29
CA THR A 45 -24.37 -3.25 -4.36
C THR A 45 -23.30 -3.74 -5.31
N VAL A 46 -22.45 -4.68 -4.87
CA VAL A 46 -21.44 -5.33 -5.69
C VAL A 46 -21.72 -6.81 -5.76
N GLU A 47 -21.93 -7.32 -6.96
CA GLU A 47 -22.11 -8.74 -7.22
C GLU A 47 -20.74 -9.44 -7.27
N ILE A 48 -20.57 -10.49 -6.50
CA ILE A 48 -19.38 -11.35 -6.56
C ILE A 48 -19.66 -12.47 -7.56
N VAL A 49 -18.91 -12.48 -8.67
CA VAL A 49 -19.12 -13.43 -9.76
C VAL A 49 -17.95 -14.40 -9.86
N ASN A 50 -18.25 -15.65 -10.22
CA ASN A 50 -17.27 -16.67 -10.50
C ASN A 50 -17.21 -16.89 -12.01
N HIS A 51 -16.12 -16.42 -12.65
CA HIS A 51 -15.91 -16.49 -14.09
C HIS A 51 -16.91 -15.73 -14.96
N SER A 52 -16.62 -14.51 -15.28
CA SER A 52 -16.85 -13.99 -16.62
C SER A 52 -16.13 -12.64 -16.83
N PRO A 53 -15.22 -12.51 -17.78
CA PRO A 53 -14.75 -11.21 -18.26
C PRO A 53 -15.82 -10.43 -19.03
N GLU A 54 -16.97 -11.01 -19.32
CA GLU A 54 -17.95 -10.45 -20.27
C GLU A 54 -19.20 -9.85 -19.64
N ILE A 55 -19.43 -9.98 -18.31
CA ILE A 55 -20.63 -9.40 -17.71
C ILE A 55 -20.35 -7.97 -17.27
N ILE A 56 -20.39 -7.11 -18.25
CA ILE A 56 -20.39 -5.66 -18.07
C ILE A 56 -21.85 -5.24 -17.92
N ARG A 57 -22.31 -5.09 -16.68
CA ARG A 57 -23.67 -4.63 -16.44
C ARG A 57 -23.64 -3.23 -15.82
N LYS A 58 -24.24 -2.26 -16.52
CA LYS A 58 -24.33 -0.83 -16.15
C LYS A 58 -22.96 -0.14 -16.12
N GLU A 59 -22.54 0.37 -17.23
CA GLU A 59 -21.24 1.03 -17.37
C GLU A 59 -21.39 2.50 -17.74
N GLY A 60 -20.73 3.36 -16.92
CA GLY A 60 -20.23 4.62 -17.41
C GLY A 60 -18.81 4.38 -17.94
N ILE A 61 -18.51 4.75 -19.16
CA ILE A 61 -17.18 4.59 -19.75
C ILE A 61 -16.43 5.92 -19.61
N LYS A 62 -15.29 5.89 -18.96
CA LYS A 62 -14.31 6.99 -18.98
C LYS A 62 -13.02 6.47 -19.58
N LEU A 63 -12.47 7.18 -20.57
CA LEU A 63 -11.20 6.83 -21.19
C LEU A 63 -10.04 7.40 -20.34
N GLU A 64 -9.17 6.55 -19.83
CA GLU A 64 -7.87 6.95 -19.26
C GLU A 64 -6.72 6.30 -20.02
N LEU A 65 -5.67 7.08 -20.25
CA LEU A 65 -4.41 6.54 -20.76
C LEU A 65 -3.71 5.75 -19.64
N GLN A 66 -3.55 4.45 -19.83
CA GLN A 66 -2.65 3.64 -19.01
C GLN A 66 -1.42 3.27 -19.84
N THR A 67 -0.26 3.52 -19.28
CA THR A 67 1.00 3.00 -19.81
C THR A 67 1.26 1.65 -19.14
N ASP A 68 1.39 0.60 -19.92
CA ASP A 68 1.75 -0.72 -19.42
C ASP A 68 3.21 -0.77 -18.96
N VAL A 69 3.60 -1.88 -18.36
CA VAL A 69 4.97 -2.12 -17.85
C VAL A 69 6.05 -2.12 -18.95
N ASN A 70 5.64 -2.11 -20.22
CA ASN A 70 6.52 -2.08 -21.39
C ASN A 70 6.59 -0.69 -22.05
N GLY A 71 6.00 0.35 -21.43
CA GLY A 71 6.00 1.72 -21.97
C GLY A 71 5.02 1.95 -23.12
N SER A 72 4.19 0.97 -23.44
CA SER A 72 3.14 1.12 -24.43
C SER A 72 1.93 1.83 -23.82
N SER A 73 1.59 2.99 -24.38
CA SER A 73 0.42 3.75 -23.95
C SER A 73 -0.84 3.16 -24.59
N SER A 74 -1.64 2.48 -23.81
CA SER A 74 -2.97 2.04 -24.22
C SER A 74 -4.04 2.92 -23.56
N GLN A 75 -5.07 3.29 -24.32
CA GLN A 75 -6.28 3.85 -23.74
C GLN A 75 -7.01 2.75 -22.99
N LYS A 76 -6.96 2.73 -21.67
CA LYS A 76 -7.80 1.84 -20.88
C LYS A 76 -9.12 2.53 -20.62
N GLN A 77 -10.19 1.86 -21.03
CA GLN A 77 -11.53 2.24 -20.61
C GLN A 77 -11.65 1.95 -19.12
N ILE A 78 -11.82 3.00 -18.30
CA ILE A 78 -12.24 2.82 -16.92
C ILE A 78 -13.73 2.54 -16.98
N ARG A 79 -14.09 1.37 -16.52
CA ARG A 79 -15.47 0.91 -16.46
C ARG A 79 -15.95 1.01 -15.04
N TYR A 80 -16.95 1.83 -14.81
CA TYR A 80 -17.73 1.76 -13.59
C TYR A 80 -18.49 0.43 -13.56
N ARG A 81 -18.46 -0.26 -12.45
CA ARG A 81 -19.04 -1.62 -12.39
C ARG A 81 -19.59 -1.94 -11.00
N ASN A 82 -20.59 -2.84 -11.03
CA ASN A 82 -21.21 -3.41 -9.84
C ASN A 82 -20.78 -4.85 -9.60
N SER A 83 -19.71 -5.33 -10.22
CA SER A 83 -19.28 -6.71 -10.08
C SER A 83 -17.78 -6.82 -9.82
N LEU A 84 -17.41 -7.82 -9.02
CA LEU A 84 -16.05 -8.24 -8.76
C LEU A 84 -15.92 -9.71 -9.14
N ASN A 85 -14.95 -10.03 -9.99
CA ASN A 85 -14.65 -11.42 -10.33
C ASN A 85 -13.79 -12.04 -9.22
N ALA A 86 -14.27 -13.12 -8.62
CA ALA A 86 -13.55 -13.86 -7.61
C ALA A 86 -13.27 -15.27 -8.09
N ALA A 87 -12.00 -15.62 -8.26
CA ALA A 87 -11.58 -16.98 -8.56
C ALA A 87 -11.82 -17.91 -7.36
N GLN A 88 -11.83 -19.20 -7.63
CA GLN A 88 -11.87 -20.21 -6.60
C GLN A 88 -10.59 -20.15 -5.74
N TYR A 89 -10.73 -19.92 -4.43
CA TYR A 89 -9.63 -19.87 -3.48
C TYR A 89 -9.23 -21.26 -2.97
N GLY A 90 -10.20 -22.07 -2.66
CA GLY A 90 -10.12 -23.48 -2.32
C GLY A 90 -11.38 -24.18 -2.84
N GLN A 91 -11.61 -25.44 -2.53
CA GLN A 91 -12.80 -26.14 -2.99
C GLN A 91 -14.07 -25.46 -2.45
N GLY A 92 -14.84 -24.83 -3.35
CA GLY A 92 -16.05 -24.09 -3.01
C GLY A 92 -15.82 -22.80 -2.23
N GLN A 93 -14.60 -22.27 -2.21
CA GLN A 93 -14.23 -21.06 -1.47
C GLN A 93 -13.81 -19.94 -2.41
N GLN A 94 -14.11 -18.70 -1.99
CA GLN A 94 -13.62 -17.46 -2.59
C GLN A 94 -13.01 -16.59 -1.48
N SER A 95 -11.94 -15.87 -1.77
CA SER A 95 -11.33 -14.94 -0.82
C SER A 95 -11.42 -13.52 -1.35
N ILE A 96 -12.07 -12.64 -0.57
CA ILE A 96 -12.23 -11.23 -0.87
C ILE A 96 -11.80 -10.43 0.36
N ILE A 97 -10.89 -9.49 0.16
CA ILE A 97 -10.48 -8.57 1.21
C ILE A 97 -11.12 -7.22 0.94
N TYR A 98 -11.93 -6.74 1.88
CA TYR A 98 -12.43 -5.38 1.93
C TYR A 98 -11.42 -4.50 2.66
N ARG A 99 -10.87 -3.51 1.98
CA ARG A 99 -9.79 -2.67 2.49
C ARG A 99 -10.25 -1.25 2.73
N ILE A 100 -10.08 -0.78 3.95
CA ILE A 100 -10.21 0.63 4.33
C ILE A 100 -8.82 1.11 4.74
N TYR A 101 -8.33 2.19 4.14
CA TYR A 101 -6.97 2.69 4.39
C TYR A 101 -6.93 3.69 5.53
N VAL A 102 -7.71 4.78 5.41
CA VAL A 102 -7.81 5.81 6.43
C VAL A 102 -9.27 6.27 6.49
N PRO A 103 -9.95 6.08 7.62
CA PRO A 103 -11.25 6.69 7.84
C PRO A 103 -11.11 8.19 8.08
N ASP A 104 -12.20 8.94 7.96
CA ASP A 104 -12.23 10.36 8.33
C ASP A 104 -11.92 10.52 9.83
N LYS A 105 -11.25 11.61 10.19
CA LYS A 105 -10.86 11.90 11.58
C LYS A 105 -12.06 11.82 12.53
N GLY A 106 -11.89 11.04 13.60
CA GLY A 106 -12.92 10.85 14.61
C GLY A 106 -14.03 9.85 14.23
N LYS A 107 -13.90 9.15 13.11
CA LYS A 107 -14.77 8.03 12.75
C LYS A 107 -14.16 6.71 13.18
N SER A 108 -14.99 5.65 13.23
CA SER A 108 -14.53 4.28 13.46
C SER A 108 -13.64 3.79 12.31
N GLU A 109 -12.98 2.65 12.48
CA GLU A 109 -12.17 2.01 11.45
C GLU A 109 -12.94 1.74 10.15
N SER A 110 -14.26 1.54 10.22
CA SER A 110 -15.14 1.39 9.07
C SER A 110 -15.64 2.71 8.47
N GLY A 111 -15.17 3.87 8.98
CA GLY A 111 -15.59 5.20 8.49
C GLY A 111 -16.92 5.69 9.04
N GLY A 112 -17.39 5.13 10.17
CA GLY A 112 -18.65 5.52 10.82
C GLY A 112 -19.90 4.89 10.18
N VAL A 113 -19.72 3.88 9.33
CA VAL A 113 -20.80 3.09 8.72
C VAL A 113 -20.54 1.60 8.97
N PRO A 114 -21.57 0.74 8.98
CA PRO A 114 -21.35 -0.70 9.09
C PRO A 114 -20.58 -1.24 7.88
N LEU A 115 -19.97 -2.41 8.03
CA LEU A 115 -19.42 -3.15 6.90
C LEU A 115 -20.56 -3.56 5.94
N PRO A 116 -20.27 -3.78 4.64
CA PRO A 116 -21.26 -4.26 3.69
C PRO A 116 -21.92 -5.55 4.16
N GLU A 117 -23.25 -5.63 4.04
CA GLU A 117 -24.00 -6.85 4.29
C GLU A 117 -23.69 -7.88 3.19
N VAL A 118 -23.44 -9.11 3.59
CA VAL A 118 -23.30 -10.23 2.66
C VAL A 118 -24.69 -10.81 2.36
N VAL A 119 -25.01 -10.90 1.07
CA VAL A 119 -26.23 -11.53 0.57
C VAL A 119 -25.85 -12.71 -0.30
N LEU A 120 -26.31 -13.90 0.06
CA LEU A 120 -26.11 -15.11 -0.73
C LEU A 120 -27.35 -15.39 -1.57
N ILE A 121 -27.19 -15.44 -2.88
CA ILE A 121 -28.25 -15.78 -3.82
C ILE A 121 -28.13 -17.27 -4.17
N LEU A 122 -29.14 -18.06 -3.82
CA LEU A 122 -29.19 -19.48 -4.09
C LEU A 122 -29.56 -19.77 -5.55
N ASN A 123 -29.28 -20.97 -6.03
CA ASN A 123 -29.59 -21.39 -7.39
C ASN A 123 -31.10 -21.35 -7.75
N ASN A 124 -31.96 -21.42 -6.76
CA ASN A 124 -33.43 -21.30 -6.93
C ASN A 124 -33.91 -19.83 -6.91
N GLY A 125 -32.99 -18.87 -6.72
CA GLY A 125 -33.28 -17.46 -6.67
C GLY A 125 -33.61 -16.92 -5.27
N ASP A 126 -33.64 -17.76 -4.24
CA ASP A 126 -33.85 -17.31 -2.86
C ASP A 126 -32.60 -16.53 -2.35
N GLU A 127 -32.83 -15.52 -1.51
CA GLU A 127 -31.80 -14.76 -0.86
C GLU A 127 -31.66 -15.11 0.61
N LEU A 128 -30.43 -15.38 1.03
CA LEU A 128 -30.05 -15.46 2.45
C LEU A 128 -29.27 -14.20 2.82
N ARG A 129 -29.59 -13.63 3.99
CA ARG A 129 -28.98 -12.38 4.47
C ARG A 129 -28.48 -12.51 5.90
N GLY A 130 -27.50 -11.68 6.28
CA GLY A 130 -26.96 -11.59 7.63
C GLY A 130 -26.48 -12.96 8.15
N GLU A 131 -26.88 -13.36 9.35
CA GLU A 131 -26.47 -14.59 10.00
C GLU A 131 -26.78 -15.83 9.15
N LYS A 132 -27.94 -15.89 8.51
CA LYS A 132 -28.31 -17.02 7.63
C LYS A 132 -27.38 -17.16 6.42
N ALA A 133 -26.92 -16.04 5.85
CA ALA A 133 -25.94 -16.07 4.77
C ALA A 133 -24.57 -16.54 5.29
N CYS A 134 -24.15 -16.06 6.46
CA CYS A 134 -22.91 -16.49 7.10
C CYS A 134 -22.93 -17.98 7.43
N ASP A 135 -24.01 -18.49 7.99
CA ASP A 135 -24.17 -19.92 8.31
C ASP A 135 -24.11 -20.80 7.07
N ALA A 136 -24.78 -20.38 5.99
CA ALA A 136 -24.76 -21.10 4.72
C ALA A 136 -23.39 -21.07 4.02
N LEU A 137 -22.62 -19.98 4.20
CA LEU A 137 -21.27 -19.82 3.69
C LEU A 137 -20.22 -20.45 4.61
N HIS A 138 -20.60 -20.80 5.84
CA HIS A 138 -19.69 -21.40 6.80
C HIS A 138 -19.21 -22.75 6.30
N THR A 139 -17.91 -22.87 6.02
CA THR A 139 -17.31 -24.14 5.68
C THR A 139 -16.65 -24.72 6.92
N ASN A 140 -16.87 -26.02 7.22
CA ASN A 140 -16.17 -26.73 8.28
C ASN A 140 -14.65 -26.89 7.98
N GLN A 141 -14.18 -26.36 6.86
CA GLN A 141 -12.78 -26.37 6.50
C GLN A 141 -12.21 -24.98 6.74
N PRO A 142 -11.16 -24.86 7.55
CA PRO A 142 -10.45 -23.60 7.71
C PRO A 142 -9.95 -23.13 6.35
N ALA A 143 -10.00 -21.82 6.10
CA ALA A 143 -9.36 -21.25 4.92
C ALA A 143 -7.91 -21.71 4.89
N GLN A 144 -7.51 -22.40 3.84
CA GLN A 144 -6.12 -22.82 3.67
C GLN A 144 -5.29 -21.60 3.25
N ILE A 145 -5.01 -20.75 4.23
CA ILE A 145 -3.99 -19.73 4.07
C ILE A 145 -2.66 -20.45 4.20
N THR A 146 -1.96 -20.62 3.10
CA THR A 146 -0.58 -21.10 3.13
C THR A 146 0.29 -19.97 3.67
N ILE A 147 0.52 -19.98 4.98
CA ILE A 147 1.38 -19.02 5.69
C ILE A 147 2.81 -19.01 5.12
N ASP A 148 3.28 -20.11 4.54
CA ASP A 148 4.55 -20.22 3.81
C ASP A 148 4.71 -19.20 2.68
N ALA A 149 3.63 -18.59 2.24
CA ALA A 149 3.67 -17.53 1.24
C ALA A 149 4.00 -16.15 1.81
N ILE A 150 3.89 -15.93 3.13
CA ILE A 150 3.93 -14.59 3.74
C ILE A 150 5.32 -14.24 4.26
N GLY A 151 6.06 -15.19 4.81
CA GLY A 151 7.39 -14.98 5.39
C GLY A 151 8.50 -15.77 4.70
N LEU A 152 9.73 -15.52 5.10
CA LEU A 152 10.87 -16.38 4.78
C LEU A 152 11.11 -17.33 5.97
N PRO A 153 11.37 -18.63 5.72
CA PRO A 153 11.86 -19.51 6.78
C PRO A 153 13.12 -18.90 7.43
N MET A 154 13.22 -19.00 8.74
CA MET A 154 14.33 -18.39 9.51
C MET A 154 15.72 -18.86 9.04
N THR A 155 15.84 -20.12 8.64
CA THR A 155 17.08 -20.67 8.07
C THR A 155 17.47 -19.94 6.78
N VAL A 156 16.52 -19.77 5.86
CA VAL A 156 16.75 -19.04 4.60
C VAL A 156 17.07 -17.57 4.86
N TYR A 157 16.35 -16.95 5.79
CA TYR A 157 16.61 -15.55 6.14
C TYR A 157 18.01 -15.38 6.75
N SER A 158 18.41 -16.27 7.66
CA SER A 158 19.75 -16.26 8.25
C SER A 158 20.85 -16.40 7.21
N GLU A 159 20.67 -17.29 6.22
CA GLU A 159 21.62 -17.43 5.12
C GLU A 159 21.71 -16.17 4.24
N LEU A 160 20.60 -15.50 4.01
CA LEU A 160 20.55 -14.28 3.19
C LEU A 160 21.28 -13.09 3.83
N ILE A 161 21.20 -12.94 5.14
CA ILE A 161 21.83 -11.81 5.85
C ILE A 161 23.30 -12.10 6.22
N ASN A 162 23.69 -13.37 6.36
CA ASN A 162 25.04 -13.80 6.77
C ASN A 162 25.88 -14.31 5.59
N GLN A 163 25.73 -13.75 4.40
CA GLN A 163 26.48 -14.18 3.23
C GLN A 163 27.98 -13.91 3.37
N PRO A 164 28.84 -14.88 3.01
CA PRO A 164 30.29 -14.68 3.04
C PRO A 164 30.73 -13.47 2.20
N GLY A 165 31.57 -12.61 2.76
CA GLY A 165 32.10 -11.42 2.09
C GLY A 165 31.15 -10.21 2.06
N LYS A 166 29.98 -10.31 2.67
CA LYS A 166 29.09 -9.17 2.90
C LYS A 166 29.36 -8.52 4.26
N PRO A 167 29.23 -7.19 4.38
CA PRO A 167 29.34 -6.53 5.69
C PRO A 167 28.17 -6.92 6.60
N ASP A 168 28.33 -6.78 7.90
CA ASP A 168 27.31 -7.04 8.92
C ASP A 168 26.10 -6.07 8.86
N THR A 169 26.18 -5.05 8.02
CA THR A 169 25.08 -4.13 7.69
C THR A 169 24.29 -4.55 6.44
N TRP A 170 24.69 -5.63 5.76
CA TRP A 170 24.02 -6.08 4.55
C TRP A 170 22.56 -6.47 4.80
N PRO A 171 21.61 -6.12 3.90
CA PRO A 171 21.78 -5.46 2.60
C PRO A 171 21.63 -3.92 2.63
N ALA A 172 21.65 -3.29 3.81
CA ALA A 172 21.63 -1.83 3.92
C ALA A 172 22.91 -1.22 3.32
N THR A 173 22.77 -0.06 2.67
CA THR A 173 23.86 0.61 1.96
C THR A 173 24.05 2.06 2.38
N VAL A 174 25.24 2.61 2.13
CA VAL A 174 25.54 4.05 2.24
C VAL A 174 26.14 4.50 0.91
N PRO A 175 25.46 5.41 0.16
CA PRO A 175 24.12 5.97 0.42
C PRO A 175 23.02 4.92 0.37
N PRO A 176 21.87 5.16 1.02
CA PRO A 176 20.72 4.22 1.00
C PRO A 176 20.21 4.02 -0.42
N THR A 177 19.89 2.77 -0.75
CA THR A 177 19.35 2.41 -2.04
C THR A 177 17.84 2.12 -1.91
N TRP A 178 17.05 2.73 -2.79
CA TRP A 178 15.62 2.49 -2.89
C TRP A 178 15.33 1.53 -4.03
N TYR A 179 14.48 0.56 -3.76
CA TYR A 179 14.14 -0.52 -4.68
C TYR A 179 12.66 -0.54 -4.95
N LEU A 180 12.27 -0.56 -6.22
CA LEU A 180 10.93 -0.96 -6.60
C LEU A 180 10.73 -2.43 -6.20
N GLN A 181 9.62 -2.73 -5.55
CA GLN A 181 9.32 -4.10 -5.15
C GLN A 181 7.90 -4.49 -5.49
N TYR A 182 7.77 -5.53 -6.29
CA TYR A 182 6.48 -6.11 -6.66
C TYR A 182 6.15 -7.40 -5.91
N ASP A 183 7.16 -8.22 -5.60
CA ASP A 183 6.95 -9.56 -5.09
C ASP A 183 8.13 -10.11 -4.27
N ARG A 184 8.02 -11.38 -3.88
CA ARG A 184 9.01 -12.10 -3.11
C ARG A 184 10.32 -12.32 -3.89
N GLU A 185 10.25 -12.54 -5.19
CA GLU A 185 11.44 -12.73 -6.04
C GLU A 185 12.31 -11.47 -6.06
N PHE A 186 11.66 -10.28 -6.16
CA PHE A 186 12.34 -9.00 -6.03
C PHE A 186 13.07 -8.86 -4.71
N LEU A 187 12.40 -9.27 -3.65
CA LEU A 187 12.95 -9.23 -2.32
C LEU A 187 14.21 -10.10 -2.18
N LEU A 188 14.12 -11.35 -2.58
CA LEU A 188 15.26 -12.26 -2.57
C LEU A 188 16.39 -11.73 -3.45
N GLY A 189 16.07 -11.10 -4.57
CA GLY A 189 17.02 -10.44 -5.47
C GLY A 189 17.83 -9.33 -4.78
N ILE A 190 17.24 -8.57 -3.88
CA ILE A 190 17.95 -7.52 -3.11
C ILE A 190 19.09 -8.15 -2.29
N TYR A 191 18.80 -9.23 -1.56
CA TYR A 191 19.79 -9.91 -0.74
C TYR A 191 20.88 -10.61 -1.55
N ASN A 192 20.52 -11.19 -2.69
CA ASN A 192 21.46 -11.90 -3.57
C ASN A 192 22.22 -10.97 -4.53
N GLY A 193 21.89 -9.68 -4.55
CA GLY A 193 22.45 -8.75 -5.54
C GLY A 193 22.00 -9.03 -6.98
N GLN A 194 20.95 -9.82 -7.13
CA GLN A 194 20.35 -10.20 -8.42
C GLN A 194 18.95 -9.64 -8.48
N GLN A 195 18.73 -8.62 -9.31
CA GLN A 195 17.40 -8.10 -9.51
C GLN A 195 16.70 -8.90 -10.62
N PRO A 196 15.38 -9.21 -10.46
CA PRO A 196 14.64 -9.89 -11.50
C PRO A 196 14.61 -9.03 -12.78
N LYS A 197 14.70 -9.69 -13.92
CA LYS A 197 14.77 -9.02 -15.24
C LYS A 197 13.42 -8.47 -15.70
N SER A 198 12.33 -8.79 -15.01
CA SER A 198 10.97 -8.46 -15.45
C SER A 198 10.18 -7.86 -14.30
N LEU A 199 9.48 -6.76 -14.56
CA LEU A 199 8.57 -6.08 -13.63
C LEU A 199 7.21 -6.81 -13.53
N ARG A 200 7.21 -8.11 -13.35
CA ARG A 200 5.96 -8.85 -13.15
C ARG A 200 5.45 -8.65 -11.74
N ARG A 201 4.17 -8.37 -11.61
CA ARG A 201 3.50 -8.46 -10.31
C ARG A 201 3.53 -9.91 -9.83
N SER A 202 3.55 -10.05 -8.50
CA SER A 202 3.55 -11.35 -7.83
C SER A 202 2.47 -12.28 -8.36
N THR A 203 2.85 -13.52 -8.58
CA THR A 203 1.92 -14.61 -8.88
C THR A 203 1.38 -15.28 -7.62
N GLY A 204 1.68 -14.76 -6.45
CA GLY A 204 1.21 -15.26 -5.15
C GLY A 204 2.00 -14.71 -3.97
N GLY A 205 1.54 -15.02 -2.77
CA GLY A 205 2.12 -14.58 -1.50
C GLY A 205 1.79 -13.12 -1.14
N PHE A 206 1.87 -12.79 0.14
CA PHE A 206 1.67 -11.45 0.70
C PHE A 206 0.33 -10.76 0.42
N TYR A 207 -0.62 -11.39 -0.24
CA TYR A 207 -1.91 -10.79 -0.61
C TYR A 207 -1.75 -9.36 -1.18
N PRO A 208 -0.98 -9.18 -2.28
CA PRO A 208 -0.65 -7.87 -2.80
C PRO A 208 -1.91 -7.14 -3.27
N ASN A 209 -1.88 -5.82 -3.11
CA ASN A 209 -2.97 -4.97 -3.58
C ASN A 209 -2.66 -4.45 -5.00
N LEU A 210 -3.56 -4.70 -5.94
CA LEU A 210 -3.42 -4.26 -7.33
C LEU A 210 -3.43 -2.73 -7.49
N ASP A 211 -4.03 -2.01 -6.52
CA ASP A 211 -4.14 -0.56 -6.53
C ASP A 211 -2.86 0.14 -6.04
N ASN A 212 -1.93 -0.62 -5.45
CA ASN A 212 -0.71 -0.11 -4.84
C ASN A 212 0.55 -0.46 -5.62
N ASN A 213 1.53 0.44 -5.53
CA ASN A 213 2.92 0.12 -5.80
C ASN A 213 3.81 0.64 -4.67
N TYR A 214 4.97 0.00 -4.50
CA TYR A 214 5.88 0.27 -3.40
C TYR A 214 7.30 0.51 -3.88
N VAL A 215 7.99 1.45 -3.22
CA VAL A 215 9.45 1.48 -3.19
C VAL A 215 9.92 1.28 -1.76
N ARG A 216 10.99 0.53 -1.57
CA ARG A 216 11.51 0.19 -0.25
C ARG A 216 13.01 0.44 -0.17
N THR A 217 13.48 0.74 1.04
CA THR A 217 14.89 0.72 1.39
C THR A 217 15.07 -0.06 2.68
N ILE A 218 16.19 -0.78 2.78
CA ILE A 218 16.59 -1.46 4.00
C ILE A 218 17.62 -0.57 4.66
N ILE A 219 17.41 -0.27 5.92
CA ILE A 219 18.31 0.54 6.73
C ILE A 219 18.86 -0.25 7.91
N ASN A 220 20.07 0.11 8.36
CA ASN A 220 20.73 -0.50 9.52
C ASN A 220 21.30 0.60 10.41
N ARG A 221 20.97 0.59 11.71
CA ARG A 221 21.40 1.56 12.71
C ARG A 221 22.91 1.61 12.91
N LYS A 222 23.66 0.59 12.52
CA LYS A 222 25.14 0.62 12.52
C LYS A 222 25.73 1.67 11.59
N HIS A 223 24.98 2.11 10.56
CA HIS A 223 25.37 3.24 9.72
C HIS A 223 25.07 4.60 10.36
N GLY A 224 24.15 4.65 11.31
CA GLY A 224 23.72 5.84 12.03
C GLY A 224 22.35 5.61 12.66
N LYS A 225 22.19 6.04 13.92
CA LYS A 225 21.00 5.79 14.72
C LYS A 225 19.76 6.59 14.30
N VAL A 226 19.98 7.63 13.50
CA VAL A 226 18.92 8.48 12.93
C VAL A 226 19.01 8.40 11.42
N PHE A 227 17.91 7.97 10.79
CA PHE A 227 17.77 7.96 9.34
C PHE A 227 16.86 9.10 8.91
N VAL A 228 17.29 9.91 7.97
CA VAL A 228 16.60 11.13 7.52
C VAL A 228 16.17 10.95 6.08
N MET A 229 14.93 11.31 5.80
CA MET A 229 14.36 11.38 4.45
C MET A 229 13.83 12.78 4.18
N LYS A 230 14.24 13.37 3.05
CA LYS A 230 13.72 14.62 2.53
C LYS A 230 13.20 14.42 1.12
N GLY A 231 11.93 14.74 0.89
CA GLY A 231 11.30 14.55 -0.42
C GLY A 231 10.08 15.43 -0.59
N LYS A 232 9.44 15.33 -1.76
CA LYS A 232 8.20 16.03 -2.07
C LYS A 232 7.02 15.08 -1.86
N LEU A 233 5.99 15.56 -1.17
CA LEU A 233 4.75 14.81 -0.98
C LEU A 233 3.87 14.97 -2.23
N PRO A 234 3.39 13.87 -2.83
CA PRO A 234 2.37 13.94 -3.87
C PRO A 234 1.08 14.56 -3.34
N LYS A 235 0.34 15.23 -4.20
CA LYS A 235 -0.98 15.76 -3.84
C LYS A 235 -1.98 14.61 -3.70
N THR A 236 -2.77 14.66 -2.65
CA THR A 236 -3.83 13.70 -2.34
C THR A 236 -5.09 14.41 -1.90
N PRO A 237 -6.28 13.82 -2.06
CA PRO A 237 -7.51 14.37 -1.50
C PRO A 237 -7.41 14.52 0.01
N LYS A 238 -7.87 15.63 0.55
CA LYS A 238 -7.83 15.91 2.00
C LYS A 238 -9.05 15.31 2.72
N THR A 239 -9.16 13.98 2.67
CA THR A 239 -10.31 13.23 3.17
C THR A 239 -10.29 13.06 4.68
N TYR A 240 -9.12 12.87 5.27
CA TYR A 240 -8.97 12.69 6.73
C TYR A 240 -9.42 13.94 7.50
N HIS A 241 -9.04 15.12 7.03
CA HIS A 241 -9.46 16.38 7.63
C HIS A 241 -10.87 16.82 7.25
N GLY A 242 -11.62 16.01 6.50
CA GLY A 242 -13.05 16.19 6.30
C GLY A 242 -13.44 17.18 5.21
N ASN A 243 -12.67 17.30 4.14
CA ASN A 243 -13.13 18.04 2.98
C ASN A 243 -14.52 17.56 2.54
N GLU A 244 -15.42 18.48 2.28
CA GLU A 244 -16.81 18.19 1.93
C GLU A 244 -16.94 17.51 0.56
N PHE A 245 -16.06 17.86 -0.37
CA PHE A 245 -16.08 17.32 -1.74
C PHE A 245 -14.84 16.51 -2.02
N MET A 246 -15.03 15.43 -2.78
CA MET A 246 -13.90 14.63 -3.28
C MET A 246 -13.17 15.39 -4.38
N THR A 247 -11.84 15.33 -4.36
CA THR A 247 -10.99 15.94 -5.39
C THR A 247 -10.16 14.88 -6.09
N LYS A 248 -9.94 15.07 -7.40
CA LYS A 248 -8.99 14.26 -8.16
C LYS A 248 -7.61 14.90 -8.05
N GLU A 249 -6.66 14.16 -7.50
CA GLU A 249 -5.29 14.61 -7.26
C GLU A 249 -4.25 13.68 -7.95
N GLU A 250 -2.96 13.86 -7.63
CA GLU A 250 -1.88 13.04 -8.18
C GLU A 250 -1.99 11.57 -7.75
N LEU A 251 -2.36 11.32 -6.51
CA LEU A 251 -2.65 10.01 -5.92
C LEU A 251 -3.96 10.05 -5.14
N VAL A 252 -4.61 8.91 -4.95
CA VAL A 252 -5.72 8.80 -4.01
C VAL A 252 -5.21 8.69 -2.56
N TYR A 253 -4.04 8.07 -2.37
CA TYR A 253 -3.45 7.88 -1.04
C TYR A 253 -1.94 7.66 -1.14
N TRP A 254 -1.20 8.22 -0.21
CA TRP A 254 0.22 8.02 -0.01
C TRP A 254 0.50 7.66 1.45
N SER A 255 1.47 6.77 1.68
CA SER A 255 1.96 6.49 3.03
C SER A 255 3.42 6.08 3.02
N ILE A 256 4.06 6.24 4.18
CA ILE A 256 5.38 5.72 4.47
C ILE A 256 5.32 4.94 5.78
N CYS A 257 5.87 3.73 5.76
CA CYS A 257 5.86 2.83 6.91
C CYS A 257 7.26 2.37 7.27
N SER A 258 7.50 2.19 8.57
CA SER A 258 8.57 1.35 9.09
C SER A 258 8.04 -0.06 9.28
N ASN A 259 8.78 -1.04 8.77
CA ASN A 259 8.44 -2.44 8.89
C ASN A 259 9.61 -3.16 9.56
N GLN A 260 9.31 -4.26 10.23
CA GLN A 260 10.34 -5.23 10.60
C GLN A 260 10.98 -5.82 9.33
N GLY A 261 11.79 -6.86 9.47
CA GLY A 261 12.43 -7.50 8.33
C GLY A 261 11.46 -8.29 7.44
N PHE A 262 12.00 -8.81 6.38
CA PHE A 262 11.25 -9.60 5.42
C PHE A 262 10.94 -11.03 5.88
N ALA A 263 11.49 -11.46 7.00
CA ALA A 263 11.14 -12.76 7.58
C ALA A 263 9.68 -12.81 8.04
N ASN A 264 9.16 -11.71 8.57
CA ASN A 264 7.79 -11.63 9.10
C ASN A 264 6.90 -10.57 8.43
N THR A 265 7.49 -9.60 7.71
CA THR A 265 6.80 -8.50 7.00
C THR A 265 5.88 -7.63 7.88
N ARG A 266 6.06 -7.67 9.19
CA ARG A 266 5.24 -6.92 10.14
C ARG A 266 5.45 -5.42 9.95
N VAL A 267 4.35 -4.67 9.89
CA VAL A 267 4.37 -3.20 9.94
C VAL A 267 4.52 -2.77 11.39
N ASN A 268 5.47 -1.90 11.66
CA ASN A 268 5.66 -1.31 12.98
C ASN A 268 4.79 -0.06 13.13
N ASP A 269 4.99 0.93 12.25
CA ASP A 269 4.20 2.16 12.24
C ASP A 269 4.16 2.78 10.85
N CYS A 270 3.19 3.67 10.61
CA CYS A 270 3.00 4.38 9.35
C CYS A 270 2.62 5.84 9.56
N LEU A 271 3.11 6.69 8.66
CA LEU A 271 2.56 8.02 8.43
C LEU A 271 1.86 8.03 7.08
N PHE A 272 0.65 8.57 7.02
CA PHE A 272 -0.02 8.82 5.76
C PHE A 272 0.04 10.32 5.38
N ASP A 273 -0.31 10.63 4.15
CA ASP A 273 -0.13 11.94 3.51
C ASP A 273 -0.60 13.13 4.35
N GLU A 274 -1.76 13.04 5.01
CA GLU A 274 -2.30 14.14 5.82
C GLU A 274 -1.70 14.24 7.23
N GLN A 275 -0.88 13.27 7.65
CA GLN A 275 -0.12 13.32 8.91
C GLN A 275 1.30 13.89 8.72
N VAL A 276 1.80 13.91 7.47
CA VAL A 276 3.16 14.33 7.19
C VAL A 276 3.25 15.86 7.14
N PRO A 277 4.05 16.50 8.01
CA PRO A 277 4.31 17.93 7.91
C PRO A 277 5.00 18.27 6.60
N VAL A 278 4.52 19.29 5.91
CA VAL A 278 5.12 19.79 4.67
C VAL A 278 5.34 21.30 4.73
N ASN A 279 6.39 21.77 4.08
CA ASN A 279 6.61 23.20 3.89
C ASN A 279 5.72 23.76 2.75
N ASN A 280 5.82 25.06 2.47
CA ASN A 280 5.05 25.74 1.43
C ASN A 280 5.29 25.19 0.00
N ASN A 281 6.39 24.46 -0.21
CA ASN A 281 6.73 23.83 -1.50
C ASN A 281 6.21 22.38 -1.58
N GLY A 282 5.53 21.88 -0.54
CA GLY A 282 5.09 20.49 -0.43
C GLY A 282 6.21 19.50 -0.12
N GLU A 283 7.34 19.98 0.41
CA GLU A 283 8.47 19.13 0.80
C GLU A 283 8.35 18.73 2.26
N TYR A 284 8.68 17.47 2.55
CA TYR A 284 8.71 16.90 3.89
C TYR A 284 10.11 16.55 4.35
N ILE A 285 10.29 16.53 5.66
CA ILE A 285 11.41 15.89 6.36
C ILE A 285 10.81 14.84 7.29
N ILE A 286 11.24 13.60 7.15
CA ILE A 286 10.84 12.48 8.03
C ILE A 286 12.10 11.86 8.62
N VAL A 287 12.08 11.67 9.92
CA VAL A 287 13.11 10.99 10.71
C VAL A 287 12.62 9.60 11.07
N VAL A 288 13.47 8.59 10.89
CA VAL A 288 13.28 7.24 11.43
C VAL A 288 14.31 6.98 12.50
N SER A 289 13.88 6.58 13.67
CA SER A 289 14.75 6.21 14.78
C SER A 289 13.98 5.38 15.82
N ARG A 290 14.67 4.74 16.75
CA ARG A 290 14.04 4.33 18.00
C ARG A 290 13.70 5.57 18.85
N GLU A 291 12.86 5.40 19.87
CA GLU A 291 12.45 6.51 20.76
C GLU A 291 13.65 7.15 21.48
N GLU A 292 14.59 6.35 21.98
CA GLU A 292 15.77 6.85 22.68
C GLU A 292 16.70 7.70 21.79
N ASP A 293 16.69 7.45 20.48
CA ASP A 293 17.51 8.17 19.50
C ASP A 293 16.71 9.27 18.78
N ARG A 294 15.44 9.49 19.13
CA ARG A 294 14.60 10.53 18.53
C ARG A 294 15.19 11.92 18.79
N PRO A 295 15.44 12.71 17.74
CA PRO A 295 15.84 14.11 17.89
C PRO A 295 14.77 14.94 18.59
N ARG A 296 15.18 15.90 19.43
CA ARG A 296 14.25 16.78 20.17
C ARG A 296 13.36 17.65 19.30
N ASN A 297 13.75 17.85 18.06
CA ASN A 297 13.02 18.61 17.05
C ASN A 297 12.33 17.72 15.99
N ALA A 298 12.26 16.39 16.21
CA ALA A 298 11.50 15.49 15.35
C ALA A 298 10.01 15.47 15.74
N TYR A 299 9.34 16.61 15.54
CA TYR A 299 7.92 16.85 15.79
C TYR A 299 7.26 17.66 14.69
N ALA A 300 5.96 17.53 14.55
CA ALA A 300 5.18 18.22 13.51
C ALA A 300 5.28 19.74 13.60
N GLU A 301 5.35 20.29 14.80
CA GLU A 301 5.49 21.73 15.06
C GLU A 301 6.82 22.28 14.53
N CYS A 302 7.83 21.43 14.44
CA CYS A 302 9.14 21.76 13.83
C CYS A 302 9.18 21.44 12.31
N GLY A 303 8.05 21.06 11.71
CA GLY A 303 7.98 20.66 10.30
C GLY A 303 8.62 19.29 10.02
N VAL A 304 8.79 18.44 11.04
CA VAL A 304 9.46 17.14 10.94
C VAL A 304 8.50 16.03 11.33
N GLY A 305 8.29 15.07 10.42
CA GLY A 305 7.62 13.81 10.72
C GLY A 305 8.58 12.87 11.45
N TRP A 306 8.07 12.11 12.41
CA TRP A 306 8.81 11.04 13.04
C TRP A 306 8.12 9.71 12.84
N LEU A 307 8.89 8.70 12.41
CA LEU A 307 8.43 7.35 12.18
C LEU A 307 9.27 6.40 13.05
N PRO A 308 8.67 5.78 14.09
CA PRO A 308 9.41 4.92 14.99
C PRO A 308 9.91 3.66 14.28
N MET A 309 11.11 3.24 14.62
CA MET A 309 11.65 1.93 14.30
C MET A 309 11.30 0.95 15.42
N ALA A 310 11.02 -0.30 15.08
CA ALA A 310 10.79 -1.34 16.09
C ALA A 310 12.04 -1.60 16.93
N ASP A 311 11.86 -1.82 18.24
CA ASP A 311 12.98 -2.07 19.17
C ASP A 311 13.68 -3.41 18.90
N ASP A 312 12.94 -4.38 18.38
CA ASP A 312 13.43 -5.69 17.95
C ASP A 312 13.92 -5.72 16.48
N GLY A 313 14.04 -4.54 15.86
CA GLY A 313 14.60 -4.38 14.53
C GLY A 313 13.82 -5.13 13.44
N ASP A 314 14.46 -6.14 12.83
CA ASP A 314 13.82 -6.99 11.82
C ASP A 314 12.80 -7.99 12.40
N GLY A 315 12.69 -8.04 13.72
CA GLY A 315 11.81 -8.95 14.45
C GLY A 315 12.21 -10.42 14.36
N ALA A 316 13.47 -10.70 13.99
CA ALA A 316 13.94 -12.04 13.74
C ALA A 316 15.39 -12.28 14.21
N ILE A 317 16.38 -11.60 13.62
CA ILE A 317 17.82 -11.89 13.84
C ILE A 317 18.61 -10.60 14.14
N ASP A 318 18.33 -9.49 13.43
CA ASP A 318 19.11 -8.26 13.53
C ASP A 318 18.24 -7.11 14.07
N GLU A 319 18.49 -6.75 15.32
CA GLU A 319 17.77 -5.67 15.99
C GLU A 319 18.04 -4.28 15.41
N ASP A 320 19.12 -4.10 14.63
CA ASP A 320 19.49 -2.84 14.03
C ASP A 320 18.89 -2.62 12.63
N VAL A 321 18.24 -3.62 12.06
CA VAL A 321 17.65 -3.56 10.72
C VAL A 321 16.18 -3.14 10.76
N THR A 322 15.75 -2.32 9.80
CA THR A 322 14.33 -2.09 9.50
C THR A 322 14.13 -1.81 8.01
N VAL A 323 12.92 -2.01 7.54
CA VAL A 323 12.53 -1.77 6.15
C VAL A 323 11.62 -0.55 6.09
N ILE A 324 12.00 0.46 5.34
CA ILE A 324 11.17 1.63 5.07
C ILE A 324 10.48 1.43 3.74
N GLN A 325 9.17 1.64 3.74
CA GLN A 325 8.32 1.43 2.56
C GLN A 325 7.50 2.67 2.26
N ILE A 326 7.59 3.17 1.03
CA ILE A 326 6.70 4.20 0.49
C ILE A 326 5.66 3.52 -0.40
N ARG A 327 4.41 3.93 -0.25
CA ARG A 327 3.26 3.46 -1.02
C ARG A 327 2.66 4.59 -1.85
N ASN A 328 2.44 4.33 -3.15
CA ASN A 328 1.56 5.10 -4.00
C ASN A 328 0.32 4.27 -4.33
N MET A 329 -0.87 4.80 -4.11
CA MET A 329 -2.12 4.13 -4.42
C MET A 329 -2.94 4.93 -5.44
N LEU A 330 -3.45 4.23 -6.46
CA LEU A 330 -4.34 4.77 -7.49
C LEU A 330 -3.80 6.09 -8.08
N ALA A 331 -2.61 6.02 -8.67
CA ALA A 331 -1.98 7.18 -9.28
C ALA A 331 -2.78 7.67 -10.49
N SER A 332 -2.96 9.00 -10.57
CA SER A 332 -3.51 9.65 -11.75
C SER A 332 -2.64 9.36 -12.98
N SER A 333 -3.27 9.17 -14.14
CA SER A 333 -2.57 8.98 -15.42
C SER A 333 -1.59 10.12 -15.72
N ASP A 334 -1.92 11.33 -15.28
CA ASP A 334 -1.14 12.56 -15.53
C ASP A 334 0.04 12.72 -14.57
N PHE A 335 0.05 11.99 -13.46
CA PHE A 335 1.16 12.03 -12.51
C PHE A 335 2.34 11.18 -13.00
N LYS A 336 3.27 11.82 -13.69
CA LYS A 336 4.43 11.15 -14.33
C LYS A 336 5.47 10.62 -13.33
N HIS A 337 5.46 11.08 -12.09
CA HIS A 337 6.41 10.72 -11.04
C HIS A 337 5.91 9.60 -10.12
N ALA A 338 4.80 8.96 -10.43
CA ALA A 338 4.27 7.85 -9.65
C ALA A 338 5.21 6.64 -9.68
N ILE A 339 5.22 5.85 -8.60
CA ILE A 339 5.92 4.55 -8.56
C ILE A 339 5.42 3.64 -9.70
N GLN A 340 4.14 3.74 -10.07
CA GLN A 340 3.51 3.00 -11.17
C GLN A 340 4.12 3.29 -12.55
N LYS A 341 4.88 4.38 -12.68
CA LYS A 341 5.55 4.78 -13.93
C LYS A 341 7.00 4.30 -14.02
N VAL A 342 7.51 3.66 -12.97
CA VAL A 342 8.83 3.05 -13.01
C VAL A 342 8.74 1.77 -13.82
N ASN A 343 9.25 1.81 -15.04
CA ASN A 343 9.16 0.71 -16.03
C ASN A 343 10.41 -0.16 -16.07
N GLU A 344 11.48 0.27 -15.40
CA GLU A 344 12.76 -0.42 -15.38
C GLU A 344 13.37 -0.32 -13.99
N ILE A 345 13.90 -1.44 -13.50
CA ILE A 345 14.58 -1.54 -12.21
C ILE A 345 15.83 -0.68 -12.22
N GLY A 346 16.04 0.08 -11.13
CA GLY A 346 17.15 1.02 -11.01
C GLY A 346 16.87 2.40 -11.61
N LYS A 347 15.67 2.62 -12.17
CA LYS A 347 15.21 3.92 -12.69
C LYS A 347 14.30 4.68 -11.72
N GLU A 348 14.14 4.19 -10.49
CA GLU A 348 13.27 4.79 -9.48
C GLU A 348 13.57 6.28 -9.29
N LYS A 349 14.83 6.63 -9.09
CA LYS A 349 15.26 8.03 -8.92
C LYS A 349 14.99 8.88 -10.16
N GLN A 350 15.22 8.34 -11.35
CA GLN A 350 14.99 9.06 -12.60
C GLN A 350 13.52 9.35 -12.83
N VAL A 351 12.64 8.39 -12.56
CA VAL A 351 11.20 8.51 -12.80
C VAL A 351 10.53 9.33 -11.70
N MET A 352 10.77 8.97 -10.44
CA MET A 352 10.10 9.62 -9.31
C MET A 352 10.66 11.02 -9.01
N GLY A 353 11.89 11.31 -9.40
CA GLY A 353 12.50 12.62 -9.19
C GLY A 353 12.46 13.06 -7.72
N PRO A 354 11.87 14.24 -7.39
CA PRO A 354 11.81 14.75 -6.02
C PRO A 354 10.87 13.96 -5.10
N TYR A 355 10.03 13.10 -5.64
CA TYR A 355 9.10 12.25 -4.88
C TYR A 355 9.75 10.96 -4.36
N LEU A 356 10.94 10.59 -4.87
CA LEU A 356 11.82 9.63 -4.20
C LEU A 356 12.72 10.39 -3.24
N PRO A 357 12.64 10.18 -1.92
CA PRO A 357 13.36 11.01 -0.98
C PRO A 357 14.88 10.85 -1.11
N MET A 358 15.58 11.97 -1.02
CA MET A 358 16.98 11.97 -0.62
C MET A 358 17.06 11.47 0.81
N SER A 359 17.90 10.49 1.06
CA SER A 359 17.99 9.86 2.37
C SER A 359 19.44 9.66 2.82
N PHE A 360 19.67 9.77 4.13
CA PHE A 360 21.00 9.64 4.72
C PHE A 360 20.93 9.28 6.20
N TYR A 361 22.03 8.73 6.71
CA TYR A 361 22.19 8.41 8.13
C TYR A 361 22.88 9.58 8.83
N THR A 362 22.53 9.77 10.11
CA THR A 362 23.11 10.80 10.97
C THR A 362 23.00 10.41 12.45
N THR A 363 23.42 11.30 13.32
CA THR A 363 23.22 11.21 14.76
C THR A 363 22.14 12.19 15.22
N LYS A 364 21.55 11.95 16.40
CA LYS A 364 20.57 12.83 17.05
C LYS A 364 21.09 14.29 17.11
N GLY A 365 22.29 14.50 17.65
CA GLY A 365 22.85 15.84 17.79
C GLY A 365 23.14 16.53 16.46
N ALA A 366 23.65 15.80 15.48
CA ALA A 366 23.89 16.37 14.15
C ALA A 366 22.58 16.77 13.45
N PHE A 367 21.52 15.96 13.57
CA PHE A 367 20.20 16.30 13.06
C PHE A 367 19.66 17.59 13.67
N GLU A 368 19.74 17.72 15.02
CA GLU A 368 19.26 18.89 15.76
C GLU A 368 19.96 20.20 15.35
N ILE A 369 21.23 20.11 14.93
CA ILE A 369 21.99 21.26 14.43
C ILE A 369 21.60 21.61 12.98
N ILE A 370 21.47 20.59 12.12
CA ILE A 370 21.20 20.78 10.68
C ILE A 370 19.77 21.28 10.44
N PHE A 371 18.82 20.83 11.25
CA PHE A 371 17.40 21.15 11.13
C PHE A 371 16.88 21.80 12.42
N PRO A 372 17.31 23.03 12.75
CA PRO A 372 16.87 23.68 13.97
C PRO A 372 15.36 23.93 13.96
N CYS A 373 14.71 23.75 15.11
CA CYS A 373 13.32 24.15 15.32
C CYS A 373 13.33 25.61 15.83
N PHE A 374 12.84 26.51 15.02
CA PHE A 374 12.62 27.89 15.44
C PHE A 374 11.15 27.98 15.89
N ASN A 375 10.96 28.00 17.21
CA ASN A 375 9.67 28.32 17.84
C ASN A 375 9.43 29.83 17.86
#